data_48e85f71e6efcbde6d928160014422b8
#
_entry.id   48e85f71e6efcbde6d928160014422b8
#
_cell.length_a   1.000
_cell.length_b   1.000
_cell.length_c   1.000
_cell.angle_alpha   90.00
_cell.angle_beta   90.00
_cell.angle_gamma   90.00
#
_symmetry.space_group_name_H-M   'P 1'
#
loop_
_entity.id
_entity.type
_entity.pdbx_description
1 polymer ?
#
loop_
_entity_poly.entity_id
_entity_poly.type
_entity_poly.pdbx_seq_one_letter_code
_entity_poly.pdbx_strand_id
1 'polypeptide(L)'
;MNMLRNLLAVMLAAFVALVATNHARPAHGAPGGGVAPAGSSIVLVAHGGAGTYKNMTPVQLEARRAAMVHAIQKGYGILAGGGSSLDAVEAAIHVMEDSGEFDSGRGAYYTRDGVPELDAAIMDGRTLAAGSVASVKHIANPIHLARLVMEKTPHVLLVSEGAEEFAKSQGIELVSPYYFYNEREWQRYEKAKAATEKKSSAMVREDEHGTVGVVALDQAGNLAAGTSTGGTTMKMPGRVGDSPIIGAGTYANNESCAVSGTGVGEYFMRNIVAADICQRVRYLHIPLEQAANDVVLKELAEQHGEAGVIALTRAGDVATPFNTEGMMTGTVRADGKIVMKGWSKTAEPIIVRATK
;
A
#
# COMPACT_ATOMS: atom_id res chain seq x y z
N MET A 1 -10.26 69.29 -2.46
CA MET A 1 -10.61 68.06 -1.75
C MET A 1 -11.38 67.04 -2.62
N ASN A 2 -12.14 67.48 -3.62
CA ASN A 2 -12.93 66.57 -4.45
C ASN A 2 -12.12 65.98 -5.64
N MET A 3 -11.05 66.60 -6.09
CA MET A 3 -10.25 66.08 -7.21
C MET A 3 -9.39 64.85 -6.83
N LEU A 4 -8.89 64.80 -5.61
CA LEU A 4 -8.09 63.66 -5.12
C LEU A 4 -8.93 62.41 -4.87
N ARG A 5 -10.21 62.55 -4.47
CA ARG A 5 -11.16 61.41 -4.30
C ARG A 5 -11.54 60.75 -5.61
N ASN A 6 -11.66 61.54 -6.67
CA ASN A 6 -12.00 60.96 -7.99
C ASN A 6 -10.84 60.25 -8.66
N LEU A 7 -9.57 60.71 -8.42
CA LEU A 7 -8.38 59.99 -8.90
C LEU A 7 -8.17 58.64 -8.19
N LEU A 8 -8.46 58.57 -6.89
CA LEU A 8 -8.36 57.31 -6.14
C LEU A 8 -9.42 56.29 -6.57
N ALA A 9 -10.64 56.75 -6.88
CA ALA A 9 -11.73 55.88 -7.36
C ALA A 9 -11.45 55.28 -8.75
N VAL A 10 -10.84 56.05 -9.63
CA VAL A 10 -10.47 55.57 -10.97
C VAL A 10 -9.27 54.61 -10.93
N MET A 11 -8.30 54.83 -10.05
CA MET A 11 -7.18 53.90 -9.85
C MET A 11 -7.65 52.59 -9.21
N LEU A 12 -8.58 52.61 -8.28
CA LEU A 12 -9.12 51.37 -7.64
C LEU A 12 -9.97 50.56 -8.62
N ALA A 13 -10.75 51.21 -9.50
CA ALA A 13 -11.52 50.52 -10.55
C ALA A 13 -10.65 49.89 -11.63
N ALA A 14 -9.52 50.55 -12.00
CA ALA A 14 -8.55 50.00 -12.94
C ALA A 14 -7.77 48.80 -12.35
N PHE A 15 -7.50 48.78 -11.04
CA PHE A 15 -6.81 47.66 -10.37
C PHE A 15 -7.71 46.44 -10.22
N VAL A 16 -8.99 46.64 -9.96
CA VAL A 16 -9.99 45.53 -9.88
C VAL A 16 -10.28 44.94 -11.25
N ALA A 17 -10.26 45.74 -12.34
CA ALA A 17 -10.43 45.24 -13.70
C ALA A 17 -9.21 44.46 -14.20
N LEU A 18 -7.98 44.80 -13.74
CA LEU A 18 -6.74 44.13 -14.15
C LEU A 18 -6.51 42.78 -13.41
N VAL A 19 -7.14 42.58 -12.24
CA VAL A 19 -7.06 41.34 -11.50
C VAL A 19 -8.11 40.31 -12.00
N ALA A 20 -9.17 40.75 -12.67
CA ALA A 20 -10.23 39.86 -13.15
C ALA A 20 -9.97 39.22 -14.54
N THR A 21 -8.91 39.63 -15.27
CA THR A 21 -8.68 39.16 -16.64
C THR A 21 -7.50 38.19 -16.80
N ASN A 22 -6.84 37.74 -15.74
CA ASN A 22 -5.62 36.93 -15.86
C ASN A 22 -5.64 35.58 -15.10
N HIS A 23 -6.78 34.89 -15.07
CA HIS A 23 -6.85 33.50 -14.59
C HIS A 23 -7.56 32.54 -15.57
N ALA A 24 -7.54 32.82 -16.86
CA ALA A 24 -7.62 31.77 -17.84
C ALA A 24 -6.21 31.18 -18.01
N ARG A 25 -5.83 30.21 -17.13
CA ARG A 25 -4.74 29.31 -17.45
C ARG A 25 -5.08 28.68 -18.79
N PRO A 26 -4.18 28.71 -19.79
CA PRO A 26 -4.37 27.85 -20.94
C PRO A 26 -4.47 26.43 -20.37
N ALA A 27 -5.51 25.73 -20.68
CA ALA A 27 -5.57 24.29 -20.50
C ALA A 27 -4.31 23.78 -21.21
N HIS A 28 -3.32 23.34 -20.43
CA HIS A 28 -2.24 22.52 -20.98
C HIS A 28 -3.00 21.34 -21.58
N GLY A 29 -3.02 21.28 -22.89
CA GLY A 29 -3.47 20.13 -23.63
C GLY A 29 -2.80 18.94 -22.98
N ALA A 30 -3.56 18.01 -22.42
CA ALA A 30 -3.05 16.76 -21.93
C ALA A 30 -2.17 16.21 -23.04
N PRO A 31 -0.89 15.90 -22.78
CA PRO A 31 -0.09 15.15 -23.73
C PRO A 31 -0.89 13.88 -23.98
N GLY A 32 -1.16 13.58 -25.24
CA GLY A 32 -2.10 12.59 -25.70
C GLY A 32 -1.98 11.33 -24.86
N GLY A 33 -3.04 11.04 -24.09
CA GLY A 33 -3.20 9.78 -23.43
C GLY A 33 -3.10 8.73 -24.50
N GLY A 34 -1.97 8.00 -24.52
CA GLY A 34 -1.83 6.85 -25.39
C GLY A 34 -3.06 5.98 -25.13
N VAL A 35 -3.90 5.82 -26.16
CA VAL A 35 -5.03 4.90 -26.12
C VAL A 35 -4.43 3.57 -25.68
N ALA A 36 -4.83 3.05 -24.53
CA ALA A 36 -4.48 1.71 -24.12
C ALA A 36 -4.84 0.80 -25.29
N PRO A 37 -3.92 -0.07 -25.76
CA PRO A 37 -4.25 -0.96 -26.86
C PRO A 37 -5.52 -1.72 -26.51
N ALA A 38 -6.47 -1.77 -27.42
CA ALA A 38 -7.72 -2.49 -27.25
C ALA A 38 -7.39 -3.93 -26.86
N GLY A 39 -7.73 -4.30 -25.60
CA GLY A 39 -7.34 -5.58 -24.99
C GLY A 39 -6.27 -5.45 -23.92
N SER A 40 -6.29 -4.38 -23.08
CA SER A 40 -5.40 -4.31 -21.91
C SER A 40 -5.64 -5.53 -21.03
N SER A 41 -4.61 -6.39 -20.95
CA SER A 41 -4.67 -7.59 -20.15
C SER A 41 -4.69 -7.19 -18.67
N ILE A 42 -5.77 -7.52 -17.95
CA ILE A 42 -5.82 -7.33 -16.50
C ILE A 42 -4.65 -8.03 -15.81
N VAL A 43 -4.09 -7.38 -14.79
CA VAL A 43 -3.03 -7.92 -13.95
C VAL A 43 -3.32 -7.57 -12.51
N LEU A 44 -3.13 -8.53 -11.61
CA LEU A 44 -3.09 -8.28 -10.18
C LEU A 44 -1.86 -8.96 -9.59
N VAL A 45 -1.12 -8.22 -8.76
CA VAL A 45 0.03 -8.73 -8.03
C VAL A 45 -0.19 -8.46 -6.55
N ALA A 46 0.03 -9.47 -5.71
CA ALA A 46 -0.07 -9.36 -4.26
C ALA A 46 1.23 -9.80 -3.58
N HIS A 47 1.54 -9.23 -2.40
CA HIS A 47 2.56 -9.73 -1.49
C HIS A 47 2.02 -9.95 -0.09
N GLY A 48 2.61 -10.90 0.64
CA GLY A 48 2.28 -11.24 2.03
C GLY A 48 3.41 -10.94 3.01
N GLY A 49 4.26 -9.96 2.69
CA GLY A 49 5.38 -9.52 3.51
C GLY A 49 6.74 -10.07 3.06
N ALA A 50 7.78 -9.24 3.24
CA ALA A 50 9.17 -9.63 3.10
C ALA A 50 9.72 -10.10 4.46
N GLY A 51 10.69 -11.03 4.46
CA GLY A 51 11.28 -11.56 5.70
C GLY A 51 11.67 -13.02 5.60
N THR A 52 11.69 -13.73 6.74
CA THR A 52 11.95 -15.17 6.77
C THR A 52 10.67 -15.98 6.88
N TYR A 53 10.60 -17.08 6.14
CA TYR A 53 9.52 -18.07 6.21
C TYR A 53 10.02 -19.41 6.80
N LYS A 54 11.29 -19.46 7.20
CA LYS A 54 11.96 -20.70 7.69
C LYS A 54 11.37 -21.22 8.99
N ASN A 55 10.85 -20.32 9.82
CA ASN A 55 10.29 -20.67 11.14
C ASN A 55 8.82 -21.15 11.04
N MET A 56 8.22 -21.09 9.85
CA MET A 56 6.86 -21.55 9.64
C MET A 56 6.81 -23.06 9.45
N THR A 57 5.88 -23.71 10.13
CA THR A 57 5.56 -25.11 9.84
C THR A 57 4.95 -25.26 8.44
N PRO A 58 5.01 -26.44 7.82
CA PRO A 58 4.35 -26.68 6.52
C PRO A 58 2.85 -26.32 6.54
N VAL A 59 2.16 -26.54 7.66
CA VAL A 59 0.73 -26.22 7.82
C VAL A 59 0.51 -24.70 7.80
N GLN A 60 1.33 -23.94 8.53
CA GLN A 60 1.25 -22.48 8.54
C GLN A 60 1.56 -21.88 7.17
N LEU A 61 2.60 -22.39 6.49
CA LEU A 61 2.96 -21.93 5.16
C LEU A 61 1.84 -22.19 4.15
N GLU A 62 1.17 -23.34 4.25
CA GLU A 62 0.04 -23.69 3.38
C GLU A 62 -1.18 -22.82 3.67
N ALA A 63 -1.52 -22.58 4.95
CA ALA A 63 -2.60 -21.67 5.33
C ALA A 63 -2.37 -20.25 4.76
N ARG A 64 -1.16 -19.72 4.88
CA ARG A 64 -0.78 -18.42 4.32
C ARG A 64 -0.89 -18.38 2.79
N ARG A 65 -0.45 -19.44 2.11
CA ARG A 65 -0.61 -19.56 0.64
C ARG A 65 -2.08 -19.61 0.23
N ALA A 66 -2.89 -20.41 0.91
CA ALA A 66 -4.32 -20.53 0.63
C ALA A 66 -5.04 -19.18 0.82
N ALA A 67 -4.71 -18.43 1.88
CA ALA A 67 -5.25 -17.10 2.13
C ALA A 67 -4.87 -16.12 0.99
N MET A 68 -3.60 -16.13 0.54
CA MET A 68 -3.17 -15.30 -0.58
C MET A 68 -3.84 -15.69 -1.91
N VAL A 69 -3.98 -16.98 -2.19
CA VAL A 69 -4.70 -17.45 -3.39
C VAL A 69 -6.15 -16.96 -3.35
N HIS A 70 -6.83 -17.07 -2.20
CA HIS A 70 -8.19 -16.56 -2.04
C HIS A 70 -8.30 -15.05 -2.27
N ALA A 71 -7.36 -14.26 -1.71
CA ALA A 71 -7.30 -12.82 -1.94
C ALA A 71 -7.12 -12.48 -3.43
N ILE A 72 -6.19 -13.15 -4.12
CA ILE A 72 -5.95 -12.95 -5.55
C ILE A 72 -7.17 -13.37 -6.38
N GLN A 73 -7.83 -14.47 -6.06
CA GLN A 73 -9.07 -14.90 -6.72
C GLN A 73 -10.18 -13.87 -6.59
N LYS A 74 -10.34 -13.28 -5.40
CA LYS A 74 -11.32 -12.23 -5.15
C LYS A 74 -11.08 -10.99 -6.01
N GLY A 75 -9.86 -10.48 -6.01
CA GLY A 75 -9.47 -9.33 -6.84
C GLY A 75 -9.54 -9.62 -8.34
N TYR A 76 -9.09 -10.82 -8.76
CA TYR A 76 -9.20 -11.27 -10.15
C TYR A 76 -10.64 -11.33 -10.64
N GLY A 77 -11.56 -11.86 -9.82
CA GLY A 77 -12.98 -11.92 -10.17
C GLY A 77 -13.58 -10.55 -10.49
N ILE A 78 -13.17 -9.52 -9.73
CA ILE A 78 -13.57 -8.12 -9.98
C ILE A 78 -13.01 -7.63 -11.31
N LEU A 79 -11.69 -7.78 -11.55
CA LEU A 79 -11.05 -7.34 -12.80
C LEU A 79 -11.60 -8.07 -14.03
N ALA A 80 -11.79 -9.38 -13.92
CA ALA A 80 -12.34 -10.21 -15.01
C ALA A 80 -13.80 -9.85 -15.31
N GLY A 81 -14.57 -9.40 -14.31
CA GLY A 81 -15.92 -8.89 -14.43
C GLY A 81 -16.00 -7.45 -14.95
N GLY A 82 -14.87 -6.79 -15.25
CA GLY A 82 -14.84 -5.39 -15.73
C GLY A 82 -14.86 -4.34 -14.63
N GLY A 83 -14.67 -4.75 -13.36
CA GLY A 83 -14.53 -3.84 -12.21
C GLY A 83 -13.20 -3.09 -12.21
N SER A 84 -13.09 -2.08 -11.35
CA SER A 84 -11.93 -1.20 -11.29
C SER A 84 -10.73 -1.85 -10.57
N SER A 85 -9.53 -1.35 -10.88
CA SER A 85 -8.30 -1.71 -10.16
C SER A 85 -8.38 -1.37 -8.67
N LEU A 86 -9.02 -0.26 -8.31
CA LEU A 86 -9.26 0.13 -6.91
C LEU A 86 -10.11 -0.89 -6.17
N ASP A 87 -11.23 -1.34 -6.75
CA ASP A 87 -12.12 -2.33 -6.13
C ASP A 87 -11.41 -3.68 -5.97
N ALA A 88 -10.58 -4.05 -6.95
CA ALA A 88 -9.80 -5.28 -6.90
C ALA A 88 -8.72 -5.25 -5.80
N VAL A 89 -8.01 -4.12 -5.66
CA VAL A 89 -7.01 -3.90 -4.60
C VAL A 89 -7.65 -3.96 -3.22
N GLU A 90 -8.72 -3.19 -3.00
CA GLU A 90 -9.43 -3.18 -1.72
C GLU A 90 -9.94 -4.57 -1.35
N ALA A 91 -10.65 -5.24 -2.26
CA ALA A 91 -11.24 -6.54 -1.99
C ALA A 91 -10.20 -7.63 -1.71
N ALA A 92 -9.05 -7.60 -2.38
CA ALA A 92 -7.98 -8.55 -2.13
C ALA A 92 -7.31 -8.30 -0.76
N ILE A 93 -7.03 -7.05 -0.41
CA ILE A 93 -6.45 -6.70 0.89
C ILE A 93 -7.44 -7.01 2.02
N HIS A 94 -8.74 -6.74 1.85
CA HIS A 94 -9.78 -7.07 2.82
C HIS A 94 -9.76 -8.58 3.18
N VAL A 95 -9.66 -9.46 2.18
CA VAL A 95 -9.51 -10.91 2.42
C VAL A 95 -8.24 -11.22 3.22
N MET A 96 -7.15 -10.52 2.96
CA MET A 96 -5.89 -10.75 3.69
C MET A 96 -5.98 -10.24 5.13
N GLU A 97 -6.61 -9.09 5.38
CA GLU A 97 -6.88 -8.54 6.72
C GLU A 97 -7.76 -9.49 7.56
N ASP A 98 -8.78 -10.10 6.95
CA ASP A 98 -9.69 -11.02 7.65
C ASP A 98 -9.08 -12.39 7.93
N SER A 99 -8.06 -12.80 7.17
CA SER A 99 -7.51 -14.17 7.21
C SER A 99 -6.80 -14.52 8.51
N GLY A 100 -6.21 -13.54 9.20
CA GLY A 100 -5.35 -13.77 10.37
C GLY A 100 -3.98 -14.39 10.04
N GLU A 101 -3.64 -14.55 8.75
CA GLU A 101 -2.39 -15.20 8.32
C GLU A 101 -1.25 -14.22 8.04
N PHE A 102 -1.54 -12.91 7.97
CA PHE A 102 -0.57 -11.86 7.68
C PHE A 102 -0.57 -10.81 8.80
N ASP A 103 0.51 -10.04 8.90
CA ASP A 103 0.57 -8.87 9.79
C ASP A 103 -0.29 -7.72 9.22
N SER A 104 -1.58 -7.91 9.31
CA SER A 104 -2.60 -7.00 8.81
C SER A 104 -3.96 -7.44 9.37
N GLY A 105 -4.84 -6.51 9.76
CA GLY A 105 -6.15 -6.84 10.33
C GLY A 105 -6.03 -7.81 11.51
N ARG A 106 -6.71 -8.96 11.42
CA ARG A 106 -6.75 -9.99 12.48
C ARG A 106 -5.42 -10.67 12.78
N GLY A 107 -4.42 -10.55 11.93
CA GLY A 107 -3.08 -11.11 12.16
C GLY A 107 -2.05 -10.07 12.54
N ALA A 108 -2.47 -8.84 12.86
CA ALA A 108 -1.60 -7.73 13.14
C ALA A 108 -0.72 -7.97 14.37
N TYR A 109 0.53 -7.49 14.29
CA TYR A 109 1.49 -7.54 15.39
C TYR A 109 1.10 -6.59 16.52
N TYR A 110 1.50 -6.96 17.73
CA TYR A 110 1.21 -6.18 18.93
C TYR A 110 2.26 -5.12 19.20
N THR A 111 1.81 -3.91 19.59
CA THR A 111 2.65 -2.88 20.18
C THR A 111 3.24 -3.36 21.51
N ARG A 112 4.20 -2.61 22.08
CA ARG A 112 4.74 -2.92 23.41
C ARG A 112 3.67 -2.93 24.52
N ASP A 113 2.53 -2.28 24.30
CA ASP A 113 1.42 -2.24 25.25
C ASP A 113 0.44 -3.41 25.08
N GLY A 114 0.72 -4.34 24.16
CA GLY A 114 -0.09 -5.53 23.92
C GLY A 114 -1.40 -5.26 23.17
N VAL A 115 -1.47 -4.16 22.41
CA VAL A 115 -2.61 -3.79 21.57
C VAL A 115 -2.13 -3.59 20.13
N PRO A 116 -2.80 -4.14 19.09
CA PRO A 116 -2.50 -3.82 17.70
C PRO A 116 -2.81 -2.35 17.38
N GLU A 117 -1.97 -1.74 16.57
CA GLU A 117 -2.23 -0.46 15.90
C GLU A 117 -2.04 -0.68 14.41
N LEU A 118 -3.07 -0.37 13.63
CA LEU A 118 -3.15 -0.74 12.22
C LEU A 118 -2.97 0.49 11.33
N ASP A 119 -2.31 0.27 10.20
CA ASP A 119 -2.05 1.30 9.19
C ASP A 119 -2.46 0.76 7.81
N ALA A 120 -3.04 1.60 6.94
CA ALA A 120 -3.35 1.25 5.57
C ALA A 120 -3.37 2.46 4.64
N ALA A 121 -3.11 2.23 3.36
CA ALA A 121 -3.28 3.21 2.29
C ALA A 121 -3.79 2.58 1.00
N ILE A 122 -4.50 3.38 0.22
CA ILE A 122 -4.93 3.06 -1.15
C ILE A 122 -4.77 4.27 -2.05
N MET A 123 -4.40 4.06 -3.31
CA MET A 123 -4.19 5.15 -4.28
C MET A 123 -4.67 4.77 -5.68
N ASP A 124 -5.40 5.70 -6.32
CA ASP A 124 -5.83 5.65 -7.72
C ASP A 124 -4.76 6.26 -8.64
N GLY A 125 -4.17 5.44 -9.50
CA GLY A 125 -3.15 5.91 -10.45
C GLY A 125 -3.67 6.83 -11.54
N ARG A 126 -4.96 6.84 -11.80
CA ARG A 126 -5.59 7.68 -12.83
C ARG A 126 -5.73 9.13 -12.39
N THR A 127 -6.18 9.35 -11.16
CA THR A 127 -6.52 10.67 -10.62
C THR A 127 -5.50 11.19 -9.63
N LEU A 128 -4.62 10.32 -9.14
CA LEU A 128 -3.73 10.50 -8.00
C LEU A 128 -4.47 10.70 -6.67
N ALA A 129 -5.78 10.42 -6.63
CA ALA A 129 -6.51 10.39 -5.38
C ALA A 129 -5.97 9.29 -4.48
N ALA A 130 -5.81 9.59 -3.21
CA ALA A 130 -5.28 8.66 -2.24
C ALA A 130 -5.97 8.83 -0.88
N GLY A 131 -6.04 7.75 -0.13
CA GLY A 131 -6.51 7.76 1.24
C GLY A 131 -5.69 6.83 2.11
N SER A 132 -5.50 7.24 3.35
CA SER A 132 -4.68 6.53 4.32
C SER A 132 -5.25 6.64 5.72
N VAL A 133 -5.01 5.63 6.52
CA VAL A 133 -5.26 5.65 7.97
C VAL A 133 -4.07 5.08 8.71
N ALA A 134 -3.79 5.60 9.90
CA ALA A 134 -2.68 5.14 10.72
C ALA A 134 -3.03 5.10 12.21
N SER A 135 -2.39 4.16 12.93
CA SER A 135 -2.56 3.95 14.37
C SER A 135 -4.02 3.76 14.81
N VAL A 136 -4.84 3.10 13.97
CA VAL A 136 -6.22 2.74 14.33
C VAL A 136 -6.24 1.43 15.11
N LYS A 137 -7.11 1.32 16.11
CA LYS A 137 -7.15 0.19 17.07
C LYS A 137 -8.46 -0.60 17.02
N HIS A 138 -9.51 -0.02 16.45
CA HIS A 138 -10.86 -0.56 16.51
C HIS A 138 -11.48 -0.74 15.11
N ILE A 139 -10.67 -0.71 14.06
CA ILE A 139 -11.11 -0.84 12.67
C ILE A 139 -10.77 -2.23 12.16
N ALA A 140 -11.78 -3.05 11.90
CA ALA A 140 -11.58 -4.43 11.40
C ALA A 140 -10.79 -4.46 10.09
N ASN A 141 -11.14 -3.57 9.16
CA ASN A 141 -10.53 -3.50 7.83
C ASN A 141 -10.02 -2.09 7.53
N PRO A 142 -8.78 -1.76 7.91
CA PRO A 142 -8.17 -0.45 7.68
C PRO A 142 -8.15 -0.03 6.21
N ILE A 143 -8.01 -0.96 5.27
CA ILE A 143 -8.00 -0.65 3.83
C ILE A 143 -9.33 -0.03 3.36
N HIS A 144 -10.46 -0.51 3.89
CA HIS A 144 -11.77 0.05 3.60
C HIS A 144 -11.90 1.47 4.13
N LEU A 145 -11.44 1.72 5.37
CA LEU A 145 -11.45 3.07 5.93
C LEU A 145 -10.52 4.02 5.15
N ALA A 146 -9.35 3.56 4.73
CA ALA A 146 -8.45 4.33 3.86
C ALA A 146 -9.15 4.72 2.53
N ARG A 147 -9.91 3.79 1.93
CA ARG A 147 -10.73 4.07 0.74
C ARG A 147 -11.77 5.16 1.01
N LEU A 148 -12.46 5.10 2.13
CA LEU A 148 -13.45 6.12 2.49
C LEU A 148 -12.81 7.49 2.76
N VAL A 149 -11.62 7.55 3.34
CA VAL A 149 -10.86 8.82 3.47
C VAL A 149 -10.64 9.43 2.09
N MET A 150 -10.19 8.65 1.11
CA MET A 150 -9.98 9.10 -0.26
C MET A 150 -11.25 9.62 -0.93
N GLU A 151 -12.38 8.92 -0.74
CA GLU A 151 -13.60 9.20 -1.50
C GLU A 151 -14.55 10.21 -0.84
N LYS A 152 -14.51 10.34 0.49
CA LYS A 152 -15.48 11.11 1.28
C LYS A 152 -14.91 12.35 1.94
N THR A 153 -13.61 12.58 1.82
CA THR A 153 -12.95 13.74 2.43
C THR A 153 -12.00 14.44 1.46
N PRO A 154 -11.62 15.70 1.71
CA PRO A 154 -10.54 16.36 0.98
C PRO A 154 -9.15 15.96 1.50
N HIS A 155 -9.09 15.12 2.52
CA HIS A 155 -7.84 14.73 3.20
C HIS A 155 -7.26 13.46 2.59
N VAL A 156 -5.95 13.28 2.73
CA VAL A 156 -5.26 12.06 2.32
C VAL A 156 -5.03 11.12 3.51
N LEU A 157 -4.79 11.63 4.70
CA LEU A 157 -4.44 10.82 5.88
C LEU A 157 -5.24 11.27 7.10
N LEU A 158 -5.90 10.32 7.75
CA LEU A 158 -6.46 10.44 9.09
C LEU A 158 -5.78 9.46 10.04
N VAL A 159 -5.63 9.83 11.32
CA VAL A 159 -4.89 9.01 12.27
C VAL A 159 -5.67 8.79 13.58
N SER A 160 -5.43 7.64 14.22
CA SER A 160 -5.86 7.34 15.59
C SER A 160 -7.35 7.60 15.83
N GLU A 161 -7.71 8.23 16.95
CA GLU A 161 -9.10 8.51 17.34
C GLU A 161 -9.87 9.31 16.29
N GLY A 162 -9.22 10.29 15.62
CA GLY A 162 -9.86 11.07 14.57
C GLY A 162 -10.26 10.23 13.35
N ALA A 163 -9.45 9.23 12.99
CA ALA A 163 -9.80 8.27 11.95
C ALA A 163 -10.97 7.36 12.37
N GLU A 164 -11.02 6.96 13.64
CA GLU A 164 -12.10 6.12 14.19
C GLU A 164 -13.42 6.88 14.36
N GLU A 165 -13.37 8.18 14.69
CA GLU A 165 -14.56 9.05 14.69
C GLU A 165 -15.11 9.23 13.27
N PHE A 166 -14.23 9.42 12.29
CA PHE A 166 -14.64 9.45 10.88
C PHE A 166 -15.27 8.11 10.48
N ALA A 167 -14.68 6.97 10.85
CA ALA A 167 -15.25 5.64 10.58
C ALA A 167 -16.69 5.52 11.11
N LYS A 168 -16.94 5.91 12.35
CA LYS A 168 -18.30 5.93 12.92
C LYS A 168 -19.26 6.81 12.12
N SER A 169 -18.81 7.98 11.67
CA SER A 169 -19.60 8.88 10.85
C SER A 169 -20.00 8.29 9.49
N GLN A 170 -19.21 7.33 8.99
CA GLN A 170 -19.46 6.57 7.76
C GLN A 170 -20.22 5.26 8.00
N GLY A 171 -20.64 4.98 9.24
CA GLY A 171 -21.39 3.77 9.60
C GLY A 171 -20.54 2.52 9.81
N ILE A 172 -19.22 2.66 9.93
CA ILE A 172 -18.34 1.54 10.28
C ILE A 172 -18.49 1.24 11.77
N GLU A 173 -18.81 -0.02 12.09
CA GLU A 173 -18.84 -0.50 13.46
C GLU A 173 -17.43 -0.71 13.99
N LEU A 174 -17.14 -0.16 15.17
CA LEU A 174 -15.87 -0.35 15.84
C LEU A 174 -15.84 -1.70 16.54
N VAL A 175 -14.76 -2.45 16.34
CA VAL A 175 -14.51 -3.73 16.99
C VAL A 175 -13.72 -3.56 18.28
N SER A 176 -13.88 -4.48 19.24
CA SER A 176 -13.04 -4.51 20.43
C SER A 176 -11.60 -4.93 20.07
N PRO A 177 -10.57 -4.57 20.83
CA PRO A 177 -9.20 -5.07 20.63
C PRO A 177 -9.11 -6.60 20.63
N TYR A 178 -10.03 -7.31 21.30
CA TYR A 178 -10.08 -8.78 21.30
C TYR A 178 -10.42 -9.36 19.91
N TYR A 179 -11.03 -8.61 19.01
CA TYR A 179 -11.27 -9.02 17.62
C TYR A 179 -9.96 -9.40 16.90
N PHE A 180 -8.86 -8.74 17.23
CA PHE A 180 -7.54 -8.96 16.64
C PHE A 180 -6.74 -10.05 17.37
N TYR A 181 -7.31 -10.69 18.41
CA TYR A 181 -6.59 -11.73 19.12
C TYR A 181 -6.23 -12.88 18.18
N ASN A 182 -4.92 -13.17 18.08
CA ASN A 182 -4.35 -14.25 17.32
C ASN A 182 -3.30 -14.93 18.21
N GLU A 183 -3.52 -16.19 18.53
CA GLU A 183 -2.67 -16.95 19.45
C GLU A 183 -1.20 -16.96 19.04
N ARG A 184 -0.92 -17.14 17.74
CA ARG A 184 0.45 -17.16 17.19
C ARG A 184 1.15 -15.82 17.45
N GLU A 185 0.47 -14.70 17.16
CA GLU A 185 1.04 -13.37 17.31
C GLU A 185 1.11 -12.94 18.77
N TRP A 186 0.19 -13.42 19.61
CA TRP A 186 0.27 -13.21 21.06
C TRP A 186 1.48 -13.92 21.67
N GLN A 187 1.73 -15.18 21.32
CA GLN A 187 2.92 -15.92 21.75
C GLN A 187 4.21 -15.25 21.28
N ARG A 188 4.24 -14.69 20.07
CA ARG A 188 5.35 -13.90 19.56
C ARG A 188 5.58 -12.65 20.43
N TYR A 189 4.52 -11.92 20.74
CA TYR A 189 4.57 -10.75 21.61
C TYR A 189 5.13 -11.10 23.00
N GLU A 190 4.62 -12.16 23.66
CA GLU A 190 5.08 -12.58 24.98
C GLU A 190 6.57 -12.97 24.96
N LYS A 191 7.02 -13.69 23.94
CA LYS A 191 8.41 -14.05 23.75
C LYS A 191 9.31 -12.82 23.58
N ALA A 192 8.90 -11.87 22.75
CA ALA A 192 9.63 -10.63 22.51
C ALA A 192 9.68 -9.75 23.78
N LYS A 193 8.57 -9.65 24.51
CA LYS A 193 8.48 -8.93 25.79
C LYS A 193 9.42 -9.53 26.83
N ALA A 194 9.40 -10.84 27.02
CA ALA A 194 10.31 -11.53 27.96
C ALA A 194 11.80 -11.39 27.57
N ALA A 195 12.12 -11.34 26.27
CA ALA A 195 13.47 -11.12 25.80
C ALA A 195 13.95 -9.68 26.07
N THR A 196 13.07 -8.70 25.95
CA THR A 196 13.35 -7.29 26.23
C THR A 196 13.58 -7.03 27.72
N GLU A 197 12.81 -7.67 28.59
CA GLU A 197 12.98 -7.57 30.05
C GLU A 197 14.33 -8.14 30.53
N LYS A 198 14.86 -9.16 29.84
CA LYS A 198 16.17 -9.80 30.16
C LYS A 198 17.36 -9.04 29.61
N LYS A 199 17.20 -8.25 28.56
CA LYS A 199 18.27 -7.47 27.92
C LYS A 199 17.97 -5.99 28.07
N SER A 200 18.65 -5.33 29.00
CA SER A 200 18.67 -3.87 29.05
C SER A 200 19.08 -3.32 27.67
N SER A 201 18.12 -2.76 26.92
CA SER A 201 18.27 -1.88 25.75
C SER A 201 18.52 -2.44 24.32
N ALA A 202 18.49 -3.72 24.03
CA ALA A 202 18.52 -4.15 22.63
C ALA A 202 17.09 -4.41 22.10
N MET A 203 16.66 -3.60 21.16
CA MET A 203 15.43 -3.85 20.38
C MET A 203 15.56 -5.24 19.73
N VAL A 204 14.70 -6.18 20.08
CA VAL A 204 14.65 -7.49 19.42
C VAL A 204 14.16 -7.23 18.00
N ARG A 205 15.06 -7.20 17.02
CA ARG A 205 14.69 -7.27 15.61
C ARG A 205 14.28 -8.71 15.35
N GLU A 206 12.99 -8.93 15.16
CA GLU A 206 12.52 -10.16 14.52
C GLU A 206 12.50 -9.88 13.00
N ASP A 207 13.19 -10.74 12.24
CA ASP A 207 13.36 -10.65 10.78
C ASP A 207 12.06 -10.98 10.00
N GLU A 208 10.91 -10.86 10.63
CA GLU A 208 9.61 -11.17 10.03
C GLU A 208 8.82 -9.88 9.82
N HIS A 209 8.59 -9.54 8.56
CA HIS A 209 7.72 -8.45 8.14
C HIS A 209 6.50 -9.03 7.42
N GLY A 210 5.31 -8.81 7.96
CA GLY A 210 4.09 -9.47 7.50
C GLY A 210 3.12 -8.58 6.74
N THR A 211 3.48 -7.34 6.44
CA THR A 211 2.71 -6.36 5.66
C THR A 211 2.10 -6.99 4.41
N VAL A 212 0.85 -6.69 4.10
CA VAL A 212 0.21 -7.10 2.85
C VAL A 212 0.09 -5.94 1.88
N GLY A 213 0.15 -6.25 0.58
CA GLY A 213 -0.07 -5.25 -0.43
C GLY A 213 -0.52 -5.83 -1.76
N VAL A 214 -1.21 -5.00 -2.53
CA VAL A 214 -1.75 -5.36 -3.84
C VAL A 214 -1.58 -4.20 -4.79
N VAL A 215 -1.15 -4.51 -6.02
CA VAL A 215 -1.20 -3.59 -7.17
C VAL A 215 -2.02 -4.22 -8.27
N ALA A 216 -2.83 -3.43 -8.96
CA ALA A 216 -3.72 -3.93 -9.99
C ALA A 216 -3.78 -3.02 -11.22
N LEU A 217 -4.01 -3.65 -12.38
CA LEU A 217 -4.30 -3.03 -13.67
C LEU A 217 -5.66 -3.54 -14.15
N ASP A 218 -6.60 -2.65 -14.38
CA ASP A 218 -7.94 -2.97 -14.88
C ASP A 218 -8.04 -2.96 -16.41
N GLN A 219 -9.20 -3.39 -16.94
CA GLN A 219 -9.47 -3.42 -18.38
C GLN A 219 -9.45 -2.03 -19.05
N ALA A 220 -9.70 -0.97 -18.28
CA ALA A 220 -9.61 0.41 -18.76
C ALA A 220 -8.15 0.95 -18.76
N GLY A 221 -7.19 0.14 -18.32
CA GLY A 221 -5.77 0.51 -18.26
C GLY A 221 -5.44 1.40 -17.06
N ASN A 222 -6.24 1.38 -16.00
CA ASN A 222 -5.95 2.14 -14.77
C ASN A 222 -5.21 1.28 -13.76
N LEU A 223 -4.24 1.91 -13.11
CA LEU A 223 -3.45 1.32 -12.02
C LEU A 223 -4.06 1.71 -10.66
N ALA A 224 -3.95 0.82 -9.71
CA ALA A 224 -4.16 1.11 -8.29
C ALA A 224 -3.12 0.39 -7.44
N ALA A 225 -2.83 0.93 -6.26
CA ALA A 225 -1.99 0.31 -5.23
C ALA A 225 -2.67 0.41 -3.87
N GLY A 226 -2.46 -0.58 -3.03
CA GLY A 226 -2.85 -0.54 -1.63
C GLY A 226 -1.90 -1.37 -0.78
N THR A 227 -1.76 -0.96 0.48
CA THR A 227 -0.91 -1.62 1.48
C THR A 227 -1.62 -1.57 2.84
N SER A 228 -1.53 -2.65 3.63
CA SER A 228 -2.10 -2.72 4.99
C SER A 228 -1.16 -3.47 5.93
N THR A 229 -1.05 -3.04 7.19
CA THR A 229 -0.08 -3.59 8.14
C THR A 229 -0.45 -3.36 9.61
N GLY A 230 0.05 -4.22 10.50
CA GLY A 230 0.17 -3.98 11.94
C GLY A 230 1.52 -3.39 12.35
N GLY A 231 2.48 -3.27 11.42
CA GLY A 231 3.80 -2.70 11.64
C GLY A 231 4.85 -3.71 12.05
N THR A 232 5.42 -3.59 13.23
CA THR A 232 6.48 -4.50 13.76
C THR A 232 6.15 -4.95 15.17
N THR A 233 6.55 -6.17 15.53
CA THR A 233 6.37 -6.71 16.88
C THR A 233 7.00 -5.78 17.91
N MET A 234 6.29 -5.49 19.00
CA MET A 234 6.75 -4.61 20.08
C MET A 234 7.03 -3.16 19.63
N LYS A 235 6.48 -2.71 18.50
CA LYS A 235 6.60 -1.30 18.10
C LYS A 235 6.14 -0.35 19.22
N MET A 236 6.72 0.82 19.28
CA MET A 236 6.25 1.88 20.18
C MET A 236 4.81 2.26 19.82
N PRO A 237 3.90 2.46 20.81
CA PRO A 237 2.60 3.04 20.52
C PRO A 237 2.76 4.35 19.75
N GLY A 238 1.94 4.50 18.69
CA GLY A 238 2.03 5.66 17.80
C GLY A 238 3.15 5.57 16.73
N ARG A 239 3.94 4.48 16.68
CA ARG A 239 4.87 4.29 15.57
C ARG A 239 4.09 3.95 14.30
N VAL A 240 4.27 4.76 13.30
CA VAL A 240 3.74 4.57 11.94
C VAL A 240 4.90 4.22 11.01
N GLY A 241 4.73 3.19 10.19
CA GLY A 241 5.69 2.80 9.15
C GLY A 241 5.40 3.48 7.81
N ASP A 242 5.92 2.87 6.76
CA ASP A 242 5.80 3.34 5.38
C ASP A 242 4.44 3.10 4.76
N SER A 243 3.73 2.05 5.18
CA SER A 243 2.50 1.56 4.53
C SER A 243 1.44 2.65 4.32
N PRO A 244 1.10 3.52 5.31
CA PRO A 244 0.10 4.57 5.14
C PRO A 244 0.67 5.85 4.51
N ILE A 245 1.96 5.92 4.25
CA ILE A 245 2.61 7.12 3.71
C ILE A 245 2.69 7.02 2.18
N ILE A 246 1.88 7.83 1.52
CA ILE A 246 1.84 7.89 0.05
C ILE A 246 3.21 8.32 -0.48
N GLY A 247 3.75 7.51 -1.39
CA GLY A 247 5.10 7.66 -1.93
C GLY A 247 6.16 6.84 -1.20
N ALA A 248 5.96 6.47 0.06
CA ALA A 248 6.88 5.59 0.78
C ALA A 248 6.55 4.11 0.57
N GLY A 249 5.47 3.61 1.19
CA GLY A 249 5.06 2.20 1.07
C GLY A 249 3.99 1.96 0.00
N THR A 250 3.25 2.98 -0.40
CA THR A 250 2.13 2.88 -1.36
C THR A 250 2.20 4.02 -2.36
N TYR A 251 2.16 3.70 -3.66
CA TYR A 251 2.08 4.71 -4.71
C TYR A 251 1.44 4.15 -5.97
N ALA A 252 0.64 4.96 -6.69
CA ALA A 252 0.13 4.62 -8.00
C ALA A 252 0.03 5.84 -8.90
N ASN A 253 0.48 5.70 -10.15
CA ASN A 253 0.39 6.74 -11.17
C ASN A 253 0.33 6.10 -12.56
N ASN A 254 -0.75 6.37 -13.31
CA ASN A 254 -0.93 5.84 -14.66
C ASN A 254 0.16 6.28 -15.66
N GLU A 255 0.90 7.34 -15.37
CA GLU A 255 2.02 7.79 -16.20
C GLU A 255 3.34 7.03 -15.92
N SER A 256 3.34 6.16 -14.92
CA SER A 256 4.52 5.37 -14.53
C SER A 256 4.17 3.96 -14.06
N CYS A 257 3.95 3.79 -12.76
CA CYS A 257 3.69 2.49 -12.17
C CYS A 257 2.83 2.55 -10.89
N ALA A 258 2.39 1.38 -10.43
CA ALA A 258 1.86 1.15 -9.09
C ALA A 258 2.87 0.35 -8.28
N VAL A 259 3.06 0.69 -7.00
CA VAL A 259 4.01 0.03 -6.08
C VAL A 259 3.36 -0.16 -4.72
N SER A 260 3.58 -1.33 -4.12
CA SER A 260 3.36 -1.60 -2.70
C SER A 260 4.62 -2.20 -2.09
N GLY A 261 5.04 -1.67 -0.94
CA GLY A 261 6.26 -2.02 -0.24
C GLY A 261 6.04 -2.82 1.04
N THR A 262 7.10 -3.52 1.46
CA THR A 262 7.17 -4.28 2.71
C THR A 262 8.62 -4.39 3.17
N GLY A 263 8.87 -4.29 4.48
CA GLY A 263 10.20 -4.33 5.06
C GLY A 263 10.34 -3.39 6.24
N VAL A 264 11.54 -2.83 6.44
CA VAL A 264 11.79 -1.84 7.51
C VAL A 264 11.32 -0.47 7.06
N GLY A 265 10.16 -0.05 7.54
CA GLY A 265 9.44 1.16 7.11
C GLY A 265 10.24 2.44 7.18
N GLU A 266 11.16 2.55 8.15
CA GLU A 266 12.04 3.71 8.33
C GLU A 266 12.95 3.96 7.12
N TYR A 267 13.40 2.91 6.43
CA TYR A 267 14.17 3.05 5.19
C TYR A 267 13.27 3.46 4.03
N PHE A 268 12.07 2.90 3.93
CA PHE A 268 11.09 3.27 2.90
C PHE A 268 10.70 4.74 3.01
N MET A 269 10.42 5.24 4.22
CA MET A 269 10.05 6.64 4.44
C MET A 269 11.17 7.61 4.09
N ARG A 270 12.40 7.34 4.55
CA ARG A 270 13.54 8.24 4.29
C ARG A 270 13.92 8.32 2.80
N ASN A 271 13.73 7.22 2.07
CA ASN A 271 14.07 7.13 0.64
C ASN A 271 12.85 7.33 -0.28
N ILE A 272 11.62 7.49 0.25
CA ILE A 272 10.37 7.64 -0.54
C ILE A 272 10.25 6.54 -1.61
N VAL A 273 10.49 5.29 -1.21
CA VAL A 273 10.80 4.16 -2.09
C VAL A 273 9.78 3.93 -3.19
N ALA A 274 8.47 3.90 -2.87
CA ALA A 274 7.44 3.60 -3.86
C ALA A 274 7.37 4.69 -4.95
N ALA A 275 7.47 5.96 -4.57
CA ALA A 275 7.48 7.07 -5.52
C ALA A 275 8.79 7.13 -6.30
N ASP A 276 9.94 6.88 -5.68
CA ASP A 276 11.24 6.90 -6.36
C ASP A 276 11.28 5.88 -7.51
N ILE A 277 10.84 4.64 -7.28
CA ILE A 277 10.74 3.62 -8.35
C ILE A 277 9.88 4.15 -9.51
N CYS A 278 8.69 4.68 -9.22
CA CYS A 278 7.79 5.19 -10.25
C CYS A 278 8.33 6.45 -10.97
N GLN A 279 9.06 7.31 -10.26
CA GLN A 279 9.69 8.50 -10.85
C GLN A 279 10.84 8.14 -11.79
N ARG A 280 11.64 7.11 -11.48
CA ARG A 280 12.68 6.58 -12.38
C ARG A 280 12.06 6.05 -13.67
N VAL A 281 10.95 5.33 -13.59
CA VAL A 281 10.21 4.88 -14.78
C VAL A 281 9.70 6.07 -15.59
N ARG A 282 9.10 7.08 -14.93
CA ARG A 282 8.46 8.22 -15.58
C ARG A 282 9.46 9.19 -16.20
N TYR A 283 10.47 9.61 -15.46
CA TYR A 283 11.33 10.72 -15.85
C TYR A 283 12.66 10.28 -16.46
N LEU A 284 13.17 9.12 -16.04
CA LEU A 284 14.43 8.58 -16.57
C LEU A 284 14.19 7.49 -17.61
N HIS A 285 12.92 7.08 -17.83
CA HIS A 285 12.54 6.02 -18.77
C HIS A 285 13.26 4.69 -18.52
N ILE A 286 13.63 4.42 -17.28
CA ILE A 286 14.25 3.17 -16.85
C ILE A 286 13.17 2.07 -16.85
N PRO A 287 13.44 0.87 -17.37
CA PRO A 287 12.51 -0.27 -17.27
C PRO A 287 12.15 -0.57 -15.82
N LEU A 288 10.88 -0.93 -15.55
CA LEU A 288 10.36 -1.13 -14.20
C LEU A 288 11.21 -2.09 -13.37
N GLU A 289 11.59 -3.23 -13.94
CA GLU A 289 12.43 -4.23 -13.27
C GLU A 289 13.77 -3.66 -12.84
N GLN A 290 14.42 -2.89 -13.71
CA GLN A 290 15.69 -2.23 -13.39
C GLN A 290 15.49 -1.18 -12.29
N ALA A 291 14.49 -0.30 -12.40
CA ALA A 291 14.23 0.74 -11.40
C ALA A 291 13.96 0.13 -10.02
N ALA A 292 13.13 -0.92 -9.94
CA ALA A 292 12.83 -1.60 -8.70
C ALA A 292 14.04 -2.36 -8.12
N ASN A 293 14.84 -3.02 -8.98
CA ASN A 293 16.06 -3.72 -8.55
C ASN A 293 17.13 -2.74 -8.04
N ASP A 294 17.34 -1.61 -8.71
CA ASP A 294 18.33 -0.62 -8.28
C ASP A 294 17.99 -0.08 -6.89
N VAL A 295 16.72 0.25 -6.63
CA VAL A 295 16.30 0.74 -5.32
C VAL A 295 16.39 -0.35 -4.25
N VAL A 296 15.81 -1.54 -4.47
CA VAL A 296 15.67 -2.58 -3.43
C VAL A 296 16.96 -3.37 -3.21
N LEU A 297 17.60 -3.81 -4.32
CA LEU A 297 18.73 -4.74 -4.24
C LEU A 297 20.09 -4.06 -4.13
N LYS A 298 20.18 -2.74 -4.42
CA LYS A 298 21.41 -1.96 -4.30
C LYS A 298 21.27 -0.90 -3.21
N GLU A 299 20.49 0.15 -3.45
CA GLU A 299 20.48 1.34 -2.58
C GLU A 299 19.99 1.07 -1.15
N LEU A 300 18.89 0.30 -0.99
CA LEU A 300 18.42 -0.09 0.35
C LEU A 300 19.34 -1.16 0.98
N ALA A 301 19.85 -2.09 0.21
CA ALA A 301 20.79 -3.10 0.71
C ALA A 301 22.12 -2.48 1.21
N GLU A 302 22.64 -1.47 0.51
CA GLU A 302 23.82 -0.71 0.94
C GLU A 302 23.58 0.05 2.27
N GLN A 303 22.34 0.46 2.51
CA GLN A 303 21.92 1.06 3.78
C GLN A 303 21.60 0.03 4.88
N HIS A 304 21.75 -1.27 4.60
CA HIS A 304 21.30 -2.38 5.47
C HIS A 304 19.79 -2.37 5.73
N GLY A 305 19.01 -1.83 4.80
CA GLY A 305 17.55 -1.80 4.85
C GLY A 305 16.94 -3.06 4.25
N GLU A 306 16.28 -3.87 5.07
CA GLU A 306 15.50 -5.02 4.60
C GLU A 306 14.24 -4.54 3.90
N ALA A 307 14.02 -5.00 2.67
CA ALA A 307 12.99 -4.51 1.79
C ALA A 307 12.52 -5.53 0.77
N GLY A 308 11.27 -5.37 0.36
CA GLY A 308 10.69 -5.98 -0.81
C GLY A 308 9.59 -5.10 -1.38
N VAL A 309 9.36 -5.15 -2.67
CA VAL A 309 8.27 -4.45 -3.33
C VAL A 309 7.59 -5.33 -4.37
N ILE A 310 6.32 -5.05 -4.62
CA ILE A 310 5.64 -5.43 -5.85
C ILE A 310 5.38 -4.16 -6.66
N ALA A 311 5.63 -4.21 -7.96
CA ALA A 311 5.44 -3.08 -8.86
C ALA A 311 4.82 -3.52 -10.19
N LEU A 312 4.01 -2.63 -10.80
CA LEU A 312 3.23 -2.92 -12.00
C LEU A 312 3.11 -1.68 -12.89
N THR A 313 3.40 -1.80 -14.19
CA THR A 313 3.14 -0.74 -15.20
C THR A 313 1.79 -0.92 -15.89
N ARG A 314 1.33 0.09 -16.61
CA ARG A 314 0.16 0.00 -17.50
C ARG A 314 0.37 -0.96 -18.70
N ALA A 315 1.62 -1.21 -19.06
CA ALA A 315 1.95 -2.21 -20.08
C ALA A 315 1.83 -3.65 -19.56
N GLY A 316 1.65 -3.83 -18.24
CA GLY A 316 1.54 -5.13 -17.60
C GLY A 316 2.90 -5.70 -17.18
N ASP A 317 3.99 -4.91 -17.21
CA ASP A 317 5.27 -5.31 -16.65
C ASP A 317 5.18 -5.42 -15.15
N VAL A 318 5.76 -6.47 -14.58
CA VAL A 318 5.74 -6.78 -13.15
C VAL A 318 7.15 -6.92 -12.64
N ALA A 319 7.47 -6.24 -11.53
CA ALA A 319 8.70 -6.43 -10.77
C ALA A 319 8.38 -6.79 -9.32
N THR A 320 9.13 -7.74 -8.75
CA THR A 320 8.92 -8.21 -7.37
C THR A 320 10.26 -8.45 -6.66
N PRO A 321 11.20 -7.47 -6.64
CA PRO A 321 12.48 -7.64 -5.97
C PRO A 321 12.32 -7.62 -4.45
N PHE A 322 13.19 -8.37 -3.78
CA PHE A 322 13.38 -8.34 -2.33
C PHE A 322 14.81 -8.71 -1.96
N ASN A 323 15.35 -8.10 -0.91
CA ASN A 323 16.70 -8.36 -0.40
C ASN A 323 16.71 -9.22 0.87
N THR A 324 15.54 -9.56 1.42
CA THR A 324 15.34 -10.49 2.55
C THR A 324 15.51 -11.96 2.14
N GLU A 325 15.27 -12.90 3.05
CA GLU A 325 15.30 -14.34 2.75
C GLU A 325 14.16 -14.80 1.84
N GLY A 326 12.98 -14.16 1.94
CA GLY A 326 11.80 -14.43 1.14
C GLY A 326 10.83 -13.25 1.12
N MET A 327 9.96 -13.25 0.12
CA MET A 327 8.75 -12.41 0.04
C MET A 327 7.70 -13.21 -0.74
N MET A 328 6.68 -13.72 -0.03
CA MET A 328 5.60 -14.43 -0.70
C MET A 328 4.85 -13.48 -1.64
N THR A 329 4.80 -13.82 -2.91
CA THR A 329 4.08 -13.06 -3.93
C THR A 329 3.18 -13.96 -4.76
N GLY A 330 2.10 -13.39 -5.27
CA GLY A 330 1.22 -14.05 -6.21
C GLY A 330 0.84 -13.09 -7.33
N THR A 331 0.83 -13.58 -8.56
CA THR A 331 0.48 -12.80 -9.77
C THR A 331 -0.60 -13.55 -10.55
N VAL A 332 -1.63 -12.84 -10.97
CA VAL A 332 -2.65 -13.35 -11.90
C VAL A 332 -2.79 -12.41 -13.09
N ARG A 333 -3.04 -13.00 -14.27
CA ARG A 333 -3.29 -12.29 -15.52
C ARG A 333 -4.63 -12.70 -16.12
N ALA A 334 -4.99 -12.16 -17.26
CA ALA A 334 -6.26 -12.42 -17.96
C ALA A 334 -6.57 -13.91 -18.20
N ASP A 335 -5.55 -14.77 -18.26
CA ASP A 335 -5.71 -16.21 -18.40
C ASP A 335 -6.18 -16.95 -17.13
N GLY A 336 -6.33 -16.21 -16.00
CA GLY A 336 -6.73 -16.75 -14.72
C GLY A 336 -5.68 -17.64 -14.03
N LYS A 337 -4.46 -17.67 -14.54
CA LYS A 337 -3.36 -18.45 -13.96
C LYS A 337 -2.70 -17.66 -12.83
N ILE A 338 -2.85 -18.12 -11.59
CA ILE A 338 -2.17 -17.57 -10.42
C ILE A 338 -0.82 -18.23 -10.29
N VAL A 339 0.25 -17.43 -10.30
CA VAL A 339 1.63 -17.89 -10.08
C VAL A 339 2.09 -17.39 -8.72
N MET A 340 2.25 -18.30 -7.76
CA MET A 340 2.76 -18.04 -6.41
C MET A 340 4.25 -18.32 -6.34
N LYS A 341 5.05 -17.44 -5.71
CA LYS A 341 6.50 -17.59 -5.55
C LYS A 341 7.04 -16.82 -4.34
N GLY A 342 8.33 -16.97 -4.08
CA GLY A 342 9.12 -16.05 -3.25
C GLY A 342 9.14 -16.33 -1.74
N TRP A 343 8.52 -17.39 -1.21
CA TRP A 343 8.65 -17.78 0.21
C TRP A 343 10.05 -18.28 0.59
N SER A 344 10.90 -18.50 -0.39
CA SER A 344 12.37 -18.58 -0.30
C SER A 344 12.97 -18.24 -1.65
N LYS A 345 14.26 -17.91 -1.68
CA LYS A 345 14.98 -17.59 -2.95
C LYS A 345 15.07 -18.77 -3.91
N THR A 346 14.92 -20.00 -3.40
CA THR A 346 15.04 -21.25 -4.17
C THR A 346 13.74 -22.01 -4.33
N ALA A 347 12.62 -21.46 -3.82
CA ALA A 347 11.34 -22.14 -3.92
C ALA A 347 10.79 -22.11 -5.36
N GLU A 348 10.43 -23.29 -5.85
CA GLU A 348 9.76 -23.41 -7.16
C GLU A 348 8.39 -22.74 -7.13
N PRO A 349 7.99 -22.05 -8.21
CA PRO A 349 6.67 -21.46 -8.30
C PRO A 349 5.55 -22.48 -8.22
N ILE A 350 4.49 -22.16 -7.50
CA ILE A 350 3.24 -22.93 -7.47
C ILE A 350 2.23 -22.25 -8.39
N ILE A 351 1.55 -23.04 -9.20
CA ILE A 351 0.57 -22.57 -10.16
C ILE A 351 -0.81 -23.08 -9.76
N VAL A 352 -1.74 -22.14 -9.58
CA VAL A 352 -3.15 -22.41 -9.28
C VAL A 352 -4.01 -21.71 -10.34
N ARG A 353 -5.17 -22.25 -10.67
CA ARG A 353 -6.14 -21.53 -11.51
C ARG A 353 -7.15 -20.79 -10.64
N ALA A 354 -7.40 -19.52 -10.95
CA ALA A 354 -8.52 -18.81 -10.39
C ALA A 354 -9.83 -19.45 -10.90
N THR A 355 -10.72 -19.76 -9.98
CA THR A 355 -12.11 -20.12 -10.33
C THR A 355 -12.85 -18.82 -10.66
N LYS A 356 -13.64 -18.85 -11.76
CA LYS A 356 -14.51 -17.72 -12.14
C LYS A 356 -15.64 -17.55 -11.16
#